data_21721c8c284f54ecef568ff8ac939964
#
_entry.id   21721c8c284f54ecef568ff8ac939964
#
_cell.length_a   1.000
_cell.length_b   1.000
_cell.length_c   1.000
_cell.angle_alpha   90.00
_cell.angle_beta   90.00
_cell.angle_gamma   90.00
#
_symmetry.space_group_name_H-M   'P 1'
#
loop_
_entity.id
_entity.type
_entity.pdbx_description
1 polymer ?
#
loop_
_entity_poly.entity_id
_entity_poly.type
_entity_poly.pdbx_seq_one_letter_code
_entity_poly.pdbx_strand_id
1 'polypeptide(L)'
;YQILWNLVDSIREEKPHALLLVDYPGFNLKLAKKAKSLGIPVMMFNSPQVWAWRKGRLKQICDCIDKLVVLFPFELELYENTRVEANFWGHPLVKKRQPEEKVLRFRETILTAPENKLVTLAPGSRPSELHQHLPVILEAVRKKEFQNIDFVLPLADGLDFQEVIGQLKELPIKIVQGKFEECIEASDAAIIASGTASLQASLA
;
A
#
# COMPACT_ATOMS: atom_id res chain seq x y z
N TYR A 1 -4.10 18.08 -18.60
CA TYR A 1 -4.95 17.83 -19.79
C TYR A 1 -4.11 17.48 -21.02
N GLN A 2 -2.97 18.11 -21.26
CA GLN A 2 -2.09 17.83 -22.43
C GLN A 2 -1.69 16.35 -22.51
N ILE A 3 -1.25 15.75 -21.42
CA ILE A 3 -0.85 14.33 -21.35
C ILE A 3 -1.99 13.40 -21.81
N LEU A 4 -3.25 13.69 -21.40
CA LEU A 4 -4.39 12.89 -21.82
C LEU A 4 -4.57 12.91 -23.34
N TRP A 5 -4.46 14.05 -23.96
CA TRP A 5 -4.63 14.19 -25.41
C TRP A 5 -3.47 13.56 -26.18
N ASN A 6 -2.23 13.72 -25.72
CA ASN A 6 -1.08 13.04 -26.31
C ASN A 6 -1.27 11.52 -26.32
N LEU A 7 -1.75 10.94 -25.18
CA LEU A 7 -2.04 9.51 -25.12
C LEU A 7 -3.19 9.08 -26.03
N VAL A 8 -4.25 9.90 -26.16
CA VAL A 8 -5.36 9.61 -27.07
C VAL A 8 -4.89 9.63 -28.52
N ASP A 9 -4.00 10.55 -28.89
CA ASP A 9 -3.44 10.63 -30.23
C ASP A 9 -2.53 9.43 -30.53
N SER A 10 -1.66 9.04 -29.58
CA SER A 10 -0.87 7.80 -29.70
C SER A 10 -1.77 6.56 -29.86
N ILE A 11 -2.85 6.43 -29.08
CA ILE A 11 -3.80 5.31 -29.21
C ILE A 11 -4.45 5.29 -30.60
N ARG A 12 -4.76 6.47 -31.17
CA ARG A 12 -5.36 6.59 -32.49
C ARG A 12 -4.40 6.18 -33.60
N GLU A 13 -3.13 6.56 -33.46
CA GLU A 13 -2.07 6.26 -34.43
C GLU A 13 -1.64 4.81 -34.39
N GLU A 14 -1.35 4.30 -33.20
CA GLU A 14 -0.81 2.95 -33.01
C GLU A 14 -1.89 1.83 -33.06
N LYS A 15 -3.16 2.17 -32.82
CA LYS A 15 -4.31 1.25 -32.83
C LYS A 15 -4.04 -0.04 -32.04
N PRO A 16 -3.72 0.05 -30.74
CA PRO A 16 -3.42 -1.12 -29.95
C PRO A 16 -4.63 -2.07 -29.87
N HIS A 17 -4.38 -3.37 -29.74
CA HIS A 17 -5.43 -4.38 -29.63
C HIS A 17 -6.24 -4.26 -28.35
N ALA A 18 -5.65 -3.74 -27.28
CA ALA A 18 -6.30 -3.47 -26.00
C ALA A 18 -5.49 -2.42 -25.22
N LEU A 19 -6.15 -1.77 -24.26
CA LEU A 19 -5.54 -0.84 -23.32
C LEU A 19 -5.60 -1.42 -21.91
N LEU A 20 -4.44 -1.61 -21.26
CA LEU A 20 -4.35 -1.96 -19.85
C LEU A 20 -4.09 -0.70 -19.02
N LEU A 21 -5.00 -0.41 -18.11
CA LEU A 21 -4.91 0.70 -17.16
C LEU A 21 -4.62 0.16 -15.76
N VAL A 22 -3.67 0.77 -15.07
CA VAL A 22 -3.29 0.37 -13.72
C VAL A 22 -3.55 1.52 -12.77
N ASP A 23 -4.40 1.28 -11.76
CA ASP A 23 -4.74 2.26 -10.69
C ASP A 23 -5.14 3.65 -11.22
N TYR A 24 -4.90 4.71 -10.45
CA TYR A 24 -5.11 6.13 -10.74
C TYR A 24 -6.44 6.45 -11.48
N PRO A 25 -7.59 6.09 -10.88
CA PRO A 25 -8.88 6.11 -11.58
C PRO A 25 -9.33 7.50 -12.01
N GLY A 26 -8.84 8.56 -11.35
CA GLY A 26 -9.17 9.94 -11.72
C GLY A 26 -8.74 10.35 -13.13
N PHE A 27 -7.64 9.80 -13.61
CA PHE A 27 -7.09 9.98 -14.94
C PHE A 27 -7.52 8.82 -15.86
N ASN A 28 -7.30 7.60 -15.42
CA ASN A 28 -7.47 6.41 -16.23
C ASN A 28 -8.90 6.20 -16.73
N LEU A 29 -9.93 6.52 -15.95
CA LEU A 29 -11.32 6.44 -16.43
C LEU A 29 -11.63 7.46 -17.53
N LYS A 30 -10.96 8.63 -17.56
CA LYS A 30 -11.09 9.59 -18.67
C LYS A 30 -10.43 9.05 -19.94
N LEU A 31 -9.25 8.44 -19.80
CA LEU A 31 -8.55 7.79 -20.91
C LEU A 31 -9.33 6.59 -21.43
N ALA A 32 -9.85 5.73 -20.53
CA ALA A 32 -10.72 4.61 -20.88
C ALA A 32 -11.91 5.02 -21.75
N LYS A 33 -12.61 6.07 -21.35
CA LYS A 33 -13.75 6.59 -22.12
C LYS A 33 -13.35 7.02 -23.54
N LYS A 34 -12.18 7.60 -23.72
CA LYS A 34 -11.64 7.98 -25.04
C LYS A 34 -11.24 6.76 -25.86
N ALA A 35 -10.49 5.81 -25.25
CA ALA A 35 -10.10 4.57 -25.91
C ALA A 35 -11.34 3.77 -26.38
N LYS A 36 -12.36 3.68 -25.52
CA LYS A 36 -13.65 3.04 -25.86
C LYS A 36 -14.34 3.69 -27.05
N SER A 37 -14.31 5.01 -27.15
CA SER A 37 -14.87 5.74 -28.31
C SER A 37 -14.09 5.50 -29.62
N LEU A 38 -12.87 5.00 -29.53
CA LEU A 38 -12.02 4.57 -30.65
C LEU A 38 -12.15 3.09 -30.95
N GLY A 39 -13.04 2.37 -30.23
CA GLY A 39 -13.24 0.92 -30.41
C GLY A 39 -12.17 0.04 -29.76
N ILE A 40 -11.32 0.59 -28.92
CA ILE A 40 -10.26 -0.15 -28.24
C ILE A 40 -10.81 -0.79 -26.96
N PRO A 41 -10.69 -2.12 -26.79
CA PRO A 41 -11.01 -2.80 -25.54
C PRO A 41 -10.17 -2.29 -24.37
N VAL A 42 -10.79 -2.12 -23.19
CA VAL A 42 -10.11 -1.58 -22.01
C VAL A 42 -10.20 -2.56 -20.86
N MET A 43 -9.03 -2.92 -20.34
CA MET A 43 -8.87 -3.65 -19.08
C MET A 43 -8.33 -2.71 -18.02
N MET A 44 -8.87 -2.82 -16.80
CA MET A 44 -8.35 -2.07 -15.66
C MET A 44 -7.89 -3.04 -14.58
N PHE A 45 -6.64 -2.89 -14.16
CA PHE A 45 -6.05 -3.58 -13.02
C PHE A 45 -6.08 -2.66 -11.80
N ASN A 46 -6.50 -3.17 -10.66
CA ASN A 46 -6.77 -2.44 -9.43
C ASN A 46 -8.05 -1.58 -9.54
N SER A 47 -9.18 -2.21 -9.23
CA SER A 47 -10.51 -1.56 -9.18
C SER A 47 -10.51 -0.37 -8.22
N PRO A 48 -11.08 0.77 -8.63
CA PRO A 48 -11.35 1.83 -7.67
C PRO A 48 -12.28 1.34 -6.56
N GLN A 49 -11.97 1.65 -5.31
CA GLN A 49 -12.76 1.23 -4.15
C GLN A 49 -14.10 2.00 -4.07
N VAL A 50 -14.99 1.77 -5.04
CA VAL A 50 -16.28 2.45 -5.16
C VAL A 50 -17.26 2.12 -4.05
N TRP A 51 -17.04 1.00 -3.36
CA TRP A 51 -17.80 0.57 -2.18
C TRP A 51 -17.52 1.47 -0.96
N ALA A 52 -16.31 1.98 -0.82
CA ALA A 52 -15.92 2.85 0.29
C ALA A 52 -16.27 4.32 0.03
N TRP A 53 -16.09 4.79 -1.20
CA TRP A 53 -16.28 6.20 -1.54
C TRP A 53 -16.51 6.40 -3.05
N ARG A 54 -17.17 7.50 -3.44
CA ARG A 54 -17.47 7.85 -4.83
C ARG A 54 -18.26 6.78 -5.60
N LYS A 55 -19.34 6.28 -5.02
CA LYS A 55 -20.25 5.27 -5.63
C LYS A 55 -20.67 5.61 -7.07
N GLY A 56 -20.77 6.88 -7.43
CA GLY A 56 -21.08 7.32 -8.81
C GLY A 56 -20.05 6.90 -9.87
N ARG A 57 -18.84 6.49 -9.48
CA ARG A 57 -17.85 5.92 -10.42
C ARG A 57 -18.21 4.54 -10.93
N LEU A 58 -19.07 3.78 -10.23
CA LEU A 58 -19.50 2.46 -10.70
C LEU A 58 -20.09 2.55 -12.11
N LYS A 59 -21.02 3.51 -12.34
CA LYS A 59 -21.58 3.73 -13.68
C LYS A 59 -20.49 4.06 -14.70
N GLN A 60 -19.55 4.93 -14.34
CA GLN A 60 -18.46 5.32 -15.24
C GLN A 60 -17.56 4.11 -15.60
N ILE A 61 -17.27 3.23 -14.64
CA ILE A 61 -16.53 1.99 -14.88
C ILE A 61 -17.33 1.10 -15.86
N CYS A 62 -18.60 0.88 -15.56
CA CYS A 62 -19.48 0.07 -16.42
C CYS A 62 -19.58 0.62 -17.85
N ASP A 63 -19.45 1.92 -18.04
CA ASP A 63 -19.55 2.55 -19.36
C ASP A 63 -18.30 2.40 -20.22
N CYS A 64 -17.10 2.24 -19.62
CA CYS A 64 -15.84 2.32 -20.36
C CYS A 64 -14.81 1.20 -20.09
N ILE A 65 -15.08 0.31 -19.15
CA ILE A 65 -14.20 -0.83 -18.86
C ILE A 65 -14.86 -2.13 -19.33
N ASP A 66 -14.11 -2.98 -20.02
CA ASP A 66 -14.57 -4.30 -20.47
C ASP A 66 -14.17 -5.39 -19.47
N LYS A 67 -12.90 -5.37 -19.00
CA LYS A 67 -12.39 -6.31 -18.00
C LYS A 67 -11.82 -5.57 -16.82
N LEU A 68 -12.12 -6.06 -15.62
CA LEU A 68 -11.71 -5.44 -14.37
C LEU A 68 -11.09 -6.48 -13.43
N VAL A 69 -9.93 -6.21 -12.91
CA VAL A 69 -9.36 -6.99 -11.80
C VAL A 69 -9.60 -6.24 -10.51
N VAL A 70 -10.38 -6.85 -9.63
CA VAL A 70 -10.70 -6.31 -8.30
C VAL A 70 -9.64 -6.72 -7.27
N LEU A 71 -9.48 -5.92 -6.21
CA LEU A 71 -8.54 -6.20 -5.12
C LEU A 71 -9.12 -7.11 -4.04
N PHE A 72 -10.43 -7.07 -3.84
CA PHE A 72 -11.10 -7.86 -2.81
C PHE A 72 -12.21 -8.70 -3.42
N PRO A 73 -12.40 -9.96 -2.99
CA PRO A 73 -13.40 -10.86 -3.58
C PRO A 73 -14.83 -10.32 -3.46
N PHE A 74 -15.18 -9.60 -2.40
CA PHE A 74 -16.50 -9.02 -2.21
C PHE A 74 -16.84 -7.92 -3.24
N GLU A 75 -15.84 -7.33 -3.89
CA GLU A 75 -16.07 -6.33 -4.94
C GLU A 75 -16.72 -6.93 -6.20
N LEU A 76 -16.62 -8.25 -6.41
CA LEU A 76 -17.24 -8.94 -7.56
C LEU A 76 -18.75 -8.72 -7.60
N GLU A 77 -19.43 -8.75 -6.46
CA GLU A 77 -20.87 -8.54 -6.32
C GLU A 77 -21.35 -7.21 -6.92
N LEU A 78 -20.48 -6.18 -6.91
CA LEU A 78 -20.81 -4.87 -7.50
C LEU A 78 -20.97 -4.92 -9.03
N TYR A 79 -20.41 -5.92 -9.67
CA TYR A 79 -20.32 -6.03 -11.12
C TYR A 79 -21.16 -7.20 -11.71
N GLU A 80 -21.75 -8.07 -10.87
CA GLU A 80 -22.52 -9.26 -11.29
C GLU A 80 -23.60 -8.97 -12.33
N ASN A 81 -24.32 -7.86 -12.19
CA ASN A 81 -25.40 -7.46 -13.08
C ASN A 81 -24.98 -6.36 -14.08
N THR A 82 -23.70 -6.32 -14.43
CA THR A 82 -23.15 -5.34 -15.35
C THR A 82 -22.51 -6.04 -16.55
N ARG A 83 -22.12 -5.26 -17.57
CA ARG A 83 -21.37 -5.79 -18.73
C ARG A 83 -19.87 -5.94 -18.47
N VAL A 84 -19.38 -5.54 -17.29
CA VAL A 84 -17.96 -5.60 -16.95
C VAL A 84 -17.62 -7.03 -16.53
N GLU A 85 -16.64 -7.64 -17.21
CA GLU A 85 -16.07 -8.92 -16.79
C GLU A 85 -15.12 -8.66 -15.62
N ALA A 86 -15.63 -8.77 -14.38
CA ALA A 86 -14.85 -8.59 -13.17
C ALA A 86 -14.24 -9.90 -12.69
N ASN A 87 -12.95 -9.88 -12.31
CA ASN A 87 -12.20 -11.03 -11.84
C ASN A 87 -11.41 -10.69 -10.59
N PHE A 88 -11.28 -11.64 -9.67
CA PHE A 88 -10.38 -11.58 -8.52
C PHE A 88 -9.24 -12.57 -8.72
N TRP A 89 -8.01 -12.06 -8.82
CA TRP A 89 -6.81 -12.88 -9.04
C TRP A 89 -5.91 -12.93 -7.79
N GLY A 90 -6.42 -12.55 -6.64
CA GLY A 90 -5.66 -12.36 -5.40
C GLY A 90 -5.21 -10.91 -5.22
N HIS A 91 -4.82 -10.60 -3.99
CA HIS A 91 -4.35 -9.25 -3.68
C HIS A 91 -2.84 -9.16 -3.92
N PRO A 92 -2.31 -8.12 -4.60
CA PRO A 92 -0.89 -8.03 -4.96
C PRO A 92 0.06 -7.90 -3.74
N LEU A 93 -0.46 -7.52 -2.58
CA LEU A 93 0.33 -7.48 -1.34
C LEU A 93 0.41 -8.82 -0.61
N VAL A 94 -0.33 -9.85 -1.05
CA VAL A 94 -0.19 -11.20 -0.49
C VAL A 94 1.15 -11.77 -0.96
N LYS A 95 2.04 -11.97 -0.02
CA LYS A 95 3.35 -12.58 -0.23
C LYS A 95 3.45 -13.89 0.54
N LYS A 96 4.40 -14.73 0.14
CA LYS A 96 4.76 -15.90 0.93
C LYS A 96 5.47 -15.44 2.21
N ARG A 97 4.99 -15.90 3.37
CA ARG A 97 5.65 -15.65 4.65
C ARG A 97 7.10 -16.08 4.63
N GLN A 98 7.95 -15.37 5.36
CA GLN A 98 9.33 -15.76 5.55
C GLN A 98 9.40 -17.09 6.34
N PRO A 99 10.43 -17.93 6.10
CA PRO A 99 10.67 -19.07 6.96
C PRO A 99 10.84 -18.65 8.42
N GLU A 100 10.23 -19.38 9.35
CA GLU A 100 10.22 -19.07 10.78
C GLU A 100 11.64 -18.84 11.34
N GLU A 101 12.60 -19.66 10.93
CA GLU A 101 14.01 -19.52 11.32
C GLU A 101 14.58 -18.15 10.92
N LYS A 102 14.21 -17.61 9.75
CA LYS A 102 14.67 -16.30 9.29
C LYS A 102 14.05 -15.17 10.10
N VAL A 103 12.76 -15.31 10.44
CA VAL A 103 12.04 -14.36 11.29
C VAL A 103 12.65 -14.33 12.68
N LEU A 104 12.91 -15.48 13.29
CA LEU A 104 13.54 -15.59 14.61
C LEU A 104 14.94 -14.98 14.63
N ARG A 105 15.78 -15.31 13.65
CA ARG A 105 17.12 -14.70 13.52
C ARG A 105 17.03 -13.17 13.38
N PHE A 106 16.11 -12.66 12.59
CA PHE A 106 15.93 -11.22 12.47
C PHE A 106 15.50 -10.60 13.81
N ARG A 107 14.53 -11.21 14.51
CA ARG A 107 14.08 -10.79 15.85
C ARG A 107 15.25 -10.72 16.84
N GLU A 108 16.10 -11.73 16.90
CA GLU A 108 17.29 -11.79 17.76
C GLU A 108 18.27 -10.63 17.48
N THR A 109 18.37 -10.17 16.23
CA THR A 109 19.21 -9.01 15.91
C THR A 109 18.64 -7.70 16.43
N ILE A 110 17.35 -7.65 16.78
CA ILE A 110 16.65 -6.44 17.24
C ILE A 110 16.54 -6.41 18.76
N LEU A 111 16.17 -7.52 19.38
CA LEU A 111 15.94 -7.57 20.83
C LEU A 111 17.21 -7.26 21.64
N THR A 112 17.02 -6.54 22.74
CA THR A 112 18.07 -6.29 23.76
C THR A 112 18.14 -7.39 24.80
N ALA A 113 17.02 -8.08 25.05
CA ALA A 113 16.92 -9.28 25.86
C ALA A 113 15.90 -10.25 25.28
N PRO A 114 16.13 -11.58 25.34
CA PRO A 114 15.27 -12.59 24.72
C PRO A 114 13.81 -12.56 25.18
N GLU A 115 13.59 -12.16 26.45
CA GLU A 115 12.26 -12.06 27.08
C GLU A 115 11.47 -10.82 26.66
N ASN A 116 12.12 -9.85 26.04
CA ASN A 116 11.49 -8.58 25.66
C ASN A 116 10.46 -8.79 24.54
N LYS A 117 9.38 -8.01 24.60
CA LYS A 117 8.43 -7.87 23.51
C LYS A 117 8.99 -6.91 22.47
N LEU A 118 8.73 -7.23 21.19
CA LEU A 118 9.12 -6.38 20.08
C LEU A 118 7.91 -5.64 19.51
N VAL A 119 8.01 -4.32 19.40
CA VAL A 119 6.97 -3.46 18.82
C VAL A 119 7.51 -2.73 17.60
N THR A 120 6.87 -2.91 16.46
CA THR A 120 7.18 -2.15 15.24
C THR A 120 6.47 -0.79 15.25
N LEU A 121 7.24 0.27 14.99
CA LEU A 121 6.76 1.63 14.83
C LEU A 121 6.84 2.03 13.36
N ALA A 122 5.69 2.14 12.68
CA ALA A 122 5.61 2.48 11.26
C ALA A 122 4.83 3.80 11.06
N PRO A 123 5.46 4.96 11.23
CA PRO A 123 4.82 6.28 11.19
C PRO A 123 4.37 6.70 9.79
N GLY A 124 4.79 6.01 8.76
CA GLY A 124 4.47 6.28 7.36
C GLY A 124 5.69 6.16 6.45
N SER A 125 5.45 6.21 5.14
CA SER A 125 6.48 6.06 4.11
C SER A 125 6.82 7.37 3.38
N ARG A 126 6.14 8.47 3.72
CA ARG A 126 6.35 9.79 3.12
C ARG A 126 6.92 10.78 4.13
N PRO A 127 7.73 11.76 3.71
CA PRO A 127 8.26 12.79 4.62
C PRO A 127 7.16 13.50 5.43
N SER A 128 6.02 13.83 4.80
CA SER A 128 4.90 14.48 5.47
C SER A 128 4.24 13.62 6.54
N GLU A 129 4.11 12.31 6.31
CA GLU A 129 3.57 11.36 7.28
C GLU A 129 4.53 11.21 8.46
N LEU A 130 5.81 11.04 8.16
CA LEU A 130 6.86 10.93 9.16
C LEU A 130 6.90 12.16 10.07
N HIS A 131 6.89 13.36 9.47
CA HIS A 131 6.92 14.62 10.20
C HIS A 131 5.72 14.80 11.15
N GLN A 132 4.54 14.31 10.78
CA GLN A 132 3.34 14.41 11.60
C GLN A 132 3.24 13.33 12.68
N HIS A 133 3.56 12.09 12.34
CA HIS A 133 3.29 10.95 13.22
C HIS A 133 4.47 10.62 14.16
N LEU A 134 5.71 10.78 13.70
CA LEU A 134 6.87 10.39 14.47
C LEU A 134 6.96 11.11 15.83
N PRO A 135 6.76 12.43 15.95
CA PRO A 135 6.83 13.12 17.24
C PRO A 135 5.84 12.54 18.27
N VAL A 136 4.61 12.22 17.83
CA VAL A 136 3.57 11.65 18.70
C VAL A 136 3.96 10.25 19.19
N ILE A 137 4.49 9.42 18.28
CA ILE A 137 4.96 8.07 18.62
C ILE A 137 6.14 8.15 19.60
N LEU A 138 7.10 9.06 19.37
CA LEU A 138 8.26 9.22 20.25
C LEU A 138 7.87 9.73 21.64
N GLU A 139 6.88 10.61 21.74
CA GLU A 139 6.33 11.04 23.02
C GLU A 139 5.71 9.86 23.79
N ALA A 140 4.96 9.00 23.09
CA ALA A 140 4.41 7.79 23.70
C ALA A 140 5.51 6.84 24.20
N VAL A 141 6.55 6.59 23.39
CA VAL A 141 7.67 5.70 23.74
C VAL A 141 8.50 6.23 24.94
N ARG A 142 8.56 7.56 25.14
CA ARG A 142 9.25 8.17 26.29
C ARG A 142 8.59 7.88 27.63
N LYS A 143 7.34 7.43 27.66
CA LYS A 143 6.67 7.08 28.90
C LYS A 143 7.35 5.86 29.54
N LYS A 144 7.69 5.94 30.82
CA LYS A 144 8.44 4.89 31.56
C LYS A 144 7.68 3.56 31.75
N GLU A 145 6.48 3.45 31.22
CA GLU A 145 5.60 2.27 31.37
C GLU A 145 6.00 1.07 30.48
N PHE A 146 6.90 1.26 29.54
CA PHE A 146 7.32 0.24 28.59
C PHE A 146 8.58 -0.52 29.04
N GLN A 147 8.54 -1.14 30.22
CA GLN A 147 9.58 -2.07 30.64
C GLN A 147 9.51 -3.36 29.83
N ASN A 148 10.67 -3.94 29.47
CA ASN A 148 10.79 -5.16 28.68
C ASN A 148 10.15 -5.09 27.28
N ILE A 149 10.14 -3.91 26.67
CA ILE A 149 9.70 -3.68 25.29
C ILE A 149 10.84 -3.06 24.49
N ASP A 150 11.19 -3.70 23.40
CA ASP A 150 12.08 -3.17 22.39
C ASP A 150 11.27 -2.61 21.21
N PHE A 151 11.75 -1.51 20.65
CA PHE A 151 11.10 -0.85 19.53
C PHE A 151 11.97 -0.92 18.28
N VAL A 152 11.34 -1.23 17.14
CA VAL A 152 11.98 -1.17 15.82
C VAL A 152 11.19 -0.23 14.90
N LEU A 153 11.93 0.60 14.16
CA LEU A 153 11.36 1.51 13.17
C LEU A 153 11.91 1.15 11.79
N PRO A 154 11.10 0.48 10.94
CA PRO A 154 11.43 0.29 9.53
C PRO A 154 11.32 1.62 8.79
N LEU A 155 12.44 2.14 8.32
CA LEU A 155 12.48 3.36 7.53
C LEU A 155 12.34 3.02 6.05
N ALA A 156 11.34 3.61 5.39
CA ALA A 156 11.11 3.40 3.96
C ALA A 156 12.28 3.93 3.13
N ASP A 157 12.52 3.27 1.99
CA ASP A 157 13.54 3.70 1.05
C ASP A 157 13.23 5.12 0.52
N GLY A 158 14.27 5.96 0.46
CA GLY A 158 14.13 7.35 0.02
C GLY A 158 13.79 8.37 1.11
N LEU A 159 13.59 7.93 2.37
CA LEU A 159 13.52 8.84 3.52
C LEU A 159 14.92 9.15 4.05
N ASP A 160 15.09 10.39 4.55
CA ASP A 160 16.37 10.80 5.13
C ASP A 160 16.57 10.16 6.52
N PHE A 161 17.54 9.23 6.57
CA PHE A 161 17.92 8.54 7.78
C PHE A 161 18.47 9.50 8.86
N GLN A 162 19.19 10.56 8.45
CA GLN A 162 19.78 11.52 9.38
C GLN A 162 18.72 12.39 10.08
N GLU A 163 17.67 12.76 9.34
CA GLU A 163 16.54 13.51 9.91
C GLU A 163 15.86 12.70 11.02
N VAL A 164 15.66 11.40 10.79
CA VAL A 164 15.03 10.50 11.76
C VAL A 164 15.92 10.28 12.98
N ILE A 165 17.19 9.97 12.80
CA ILE A 165 18.16 9.78 13.90
C ILE A 165 18.21 11.01 14.80
N GLY A 166 18.19 12.21 14.21
CA GLY A 166 18.20 13.46 14.99
C GLY A 166 17.06 13.55 16.00
N GLN A 167 15.89 13.00 15.67
CA GLN A 167 14.71 12.98 16.53
C GLN A 167 14.74 11.84 17.57
N LEU A 168 15.46 10.76 17.27
CA LEU A 168 15.52 9.55 18.11
C LEU A 168 16.60 9.60 19.19
N LYS A 169 17.44 10.65 19.23
CA LYS A 169 18.50 10.78 20.23
C LYS A 169 17.95 10.47 21.62
N GLU A 170 18.47 9.44 22.29
CA GLU A 170 18.13 8.99 23.65
C GLU A 170 16.99 7.96 23.79
N LEU A 171 16.34 7.54 22.70
CA LEU A 171 15.29 6.52 22.79
C LEU A 171 15.82 5.12 22.35
N PRO A 172 15.40 4.05 23.02
CA PRO A 172 15.82 2.69 22.70
C PRO A 172 15.06 2.15 21.48
N ILE A 173 15.13 2.88 20.35
CA ILE A 173 14.47 2.51 19.10
C ILE A 173 15.53 2.11 18.08
N LYS A 174 15.47 0.90 17.60
CA LYS A 174 16.35 0.42 16.54
C LYS A 174 15.77 0.76 15.17
N ILE A 175 16.54 1.47 14.34
CA ILE A 175 16.14 1.79 12.97
C ILE A 175 16.68 0.72 12.02
N VAL A 176 15.86 0.26 11.09
CA VAL A 176 16.26 -0.63 10.01
C VAL A 176 15.75 -0.08 8.67
N GLN A 177 16.62 -0.08 7.65
CA GLN A 177 16.24 0.45 6.33
C GLN A 177 15.45 -0.62 5.55
N GLY A 178 14.33 -0.22 4.98
CA GLY A 178 13.52 -1.02 4.04
C GLY A 178 12.72 -2.16 4.65
N LYS A 179 13.16 -2.86 5.64
CA LYS A 179 12.67 -4.15 6.16
C LYS A 179 11.32 -4.11 6.89
N PHE A 180 10.31 -3.48 6.30
CA PHE A 180 9.00 -3.37 6.92
C PHE A 180 8.35 -4.73 7.19
N GLU A 181 8.39 -5.65 6.22
CA GLU A 181 7.77 -6.97 6.32
C GLU A 181 8.45 -7.82 7.41
N GLU A 182 9.78 -7.85 7.42
CA GLU A 182 10.53 -8.58 8.45
C GLU A 182 10.26 -8.02 9.85
N CYS A 183 10.12 -6.69 9.98
CA CYS A 183 9.76 -6.08 11.25
C CYS A 183 8.36 -6.52 11.70
N ILE A 184 7.36 -6.51 10.81
CA ILE A 184 5.99 -6.92 11.13
C ILE A 184 5.94 -8.39 11.52
N GLU A 185 6.52 -9.29 10.72
CA GLU A 185 6.53 -10.74 11.00
C GLU A 185 7.26 -11.08 12.32
N ALA A 186 8.29 -10.31 12.70
CA ALA A 186 9.07 -10.53 13.91
C ALA A 186 8.45 -9.91 15.18
N SER A 187 7.48 -9.02 15.05
CA SER A 187 6.96 -8.22 16.17
C SER A 187 5.77 -8.88 16.87
N ASP A 188 5.65 -8.63 18.18
CA ASP A 188 4.48 -9.00 18.98
C ASP A 188 3.31 -8.03 18.75
N ALA A 189 3.61 -6.77 18.41
CA ALA A 189 2.63 -5.73 18.09
C ALA A 189 3.21 -4.67 17.16
N ALA A 190 2.36 -3.87 16.54
CA ALA A 190 2.79 -2.77 15.68
C ALA A 190 1.89 -1.54 15.82
N ILE A 191 2.49 -0.36 15.75
CA ILE A 191 1.82 0.93 15.62
C ILE A 191 2.06 1.41 14.19
N ILE A 192 0.99 1.46 13.40
CA ILE A 192 1.09 1.67 11.96
C ILE A 192 0.21 2.85 11.53
N ALA A 193 0.75 3.76 10.74
CA ALA A 193 -0.03 4.79 10.07
C ALA A 193 -1.05 4.15 9.11
N SER A 194 -2.29 4.63 9.16
CA SER A 194 -3.37 4.11 8.31
C SER A 194 -3.05 4.26 6.82
N GLY A 195 -3.20 3.18 6.05
CA GLY A 195 -2.93 3.14 4.62
C GLY A 195 -2.56 1.74 4.13
N THR A 196 -1.81 1.66 3.04
CA THR A 196 -1.34 0.39 2.45
C THR A 196 -0.53 -0.45 3.45
N ALA A 197 0.25 0.19 4.32
CA ALA A 197 1.07 -0.49 5.32
C ALA A 197 0.22 -1.28 6.34
N SER A 198 -0.94 -0.78 6.75
CA SER A 198 -1.83 -1.50 7.67
C SER A 198 -2.44 -2.75 7.03
N LEU A 199 -2.79 -2.68 5.75
CA LEU A 199 -3.24 -3.86 5.00
C LEU A 199 -2.10 -4.87 4.80
N GLN A 200 -0.91 -4.40 4.45
CA GLN A 200 0.28 -5.25 4.29
C GLN A 200 0.61 -5.99 5.60
N ALA A 201 0.53 -5.31 6.74
CA ALA A 201 0.73 -5.92 8.05
C ALA A 201 -0.36 -6.95 8.41
N SER A 202 -1.60 -6.74 7.96
CA SER A 202 -2.70 -7.69 8.19
C SER A 202 -2.57 -8.98 7.36
N LEU A 203 -1.75 -8.97 6.31
CA LEU A 203 -1.51 -10.08 5.39
C LEU A 203 -0.21 -10.84 5.71
N ALA A 204 0.62 -10.31 6.61
CA ALA A 204 1.88 -10.90 7.10
C ALA A 204 1.65 -12.00 8.22
#